data_a1343936a6a35d05eea05b838b87a059
#
_entry.id   a1343936a6a35d05eea05b838b87a059
#
_cell.length_a   1.000
_cell.length_b   1.000
_cell.length_c   1.000
_cell.angle_alpha   90.00
_cell.angle_beta   90.00
_cell.angle_gamma   90.00
#
_symmetry.space_group_name_H-M   'P 1'
#
loop_
_entity.id
_entity.type
_entity.pdbx_description
1 polymer ?
#
loop_
_entity_poly.entity_id
_entity_poly.type
_entity_poly.pdbx_seq_one_letter_code
_entity_poly.pdbx_strand_id
1 'polypeptide(L)'
;MGDLTLEDVRTQAREKLKGICAVYPVCDGAADRICQRENYGKAIGLGGAGLGGSFRANIEALARVRLHTRVVGADFVPDTSFEFFGLKLSMPILGASTSGMSAYNQAITEADFCRATLAGCRQAGTLSFRGDTFFYDENDHFALTTIAEERGRGVPIFKPRDQNVLLRLLEKAVALGVPALGVDLDGHGSTNFARAGKAVFRKSVAEIRELVGATGLPFIAKGLMHPDDAEACAEAGVAAVVVSNHGGRVLDSTPGTAEMLPLIAERVGHRVMVLADGGVRNGYDVLKMLGLGAQAVLIGRDLIRAGIGGGAEGVRLQMDQHARVFRQAMRMTGCASLADVGPGVLA
;
A
#
# COMPACT_ATOMS: atom_id res chain seq x y z
N MET A 1 13.07 31.56 2.25
CA MET A 1 12.45 30.55 1.38
C MET A 1 11.10 30.24 2.00
N GLY A 2 9.99 30.33 1.26
CA GLY A 2 8.68 29.93 1.78
C GLY A 2 8.64 28.42 2.09
N ASP A 3 7.74 28.02 2.99
CA ASP A 3 7.55 26.60 3.32
C ASP A 3 7.10 25.82 2.07
N LEU A 4 7.61 24.59 1.91
CA LEU A 4 7.26 23.71 0.80
C LEU A 4 5.76 23.35 0.86
N THR A 5 5.03 23.61 -0.22
CA THR A 5 3.60 23.28 -0.30
C THR A 5 3.37 21.97 -1.05
N LEU A 6 2.19 21.36 -0.88
CA LEU A 6 1.82 20.15 -1.61
C LEU A 6 1.73 20.38 -3.14
N GLU A 7 1.39 21.59 -3.57
CA GLU A 7 1.38 21.95 -5.00
C GLU A 7 2.80 22.06 -5.57
N ASP A 8 3.75 22.59 -4.79
CA ASP A 8 5.17 22.59 -5.18
C ASP A 8 5.69 21.16 -5.34
N VAL A 9 5.37 20.27 -4.39
CA VAL A 9 5.71 18.84 -4.45
C VAL A 9 5.16 18.19 -5.71
N ARG A 10 3.90 18.44 -6.04
CA ARG A 10 3.24 17.91 -7.24
C ARG A 10 3.87 18.44 -8.53
N THR A 11 4.20 19.72 -8.55
CA THR A 11 4.85 20.36 -9.69
C THR A 11 6.24 19.78 -9.94
N GLN A 12 7.06 19.67 -8.89
CA GLN A 12 8.39 19.07 -8.99
C GLN A 12 8.32 17.58 -9.40
N ALA A 13 7.36 16.82 -8.86
CA ALA A 13 7.16 15.42 -9.26
C ALA A 13 6.77 15.31 -10.74
N ARG A 14 5.90 16.21 -11.24
CA ARG A 14 5.48 16.23 -12.65
C ARG A 14 6.66 16.41 -13.58
N GLU A 15 7.54 17.35 -13.28
CA GLU A 15 8.73 17.61 -14.08
C GLU A 15 9.70 16.40 -14.09
N LYS A 16 9.95 15.81 -12.93
CA LYS A 16 10.84 14.65 -12.78
C LYS A 16 10.27 13.37 -13.40
N LEU A 17 8.94 13.22 -13.43
CA LEU A 17 8.22 12.06 -13.99
C LEU A 17 7.76 12.27 -15.44
N LYS A 18 8.23 13.31 -16.10
CA LYS A 18 7.88 13.59 -17.49
C LYS A 18 8.16 12.37 -18.38
N GLY A 19 7.19 11.98 -19.19
CA GLY A 19 7.26 10.79 -20.03
C GLY A 19 6.92 9.47 -19.32
N ILE A 20 6.90 9.43 -17.98
CA ILE A 20 6.47 8.26 -17.22
C ILE A 20 5.00 8.34 -16.80
N CYS A 21 4.52 9.53 -16.45
CA CYS A 21 3.16 9.75 -16.01
C CYS A 21 2.48 10.85 -16.83
N ALA A 22 1.83 10.47 -17.94
CA ALA A 22 1.15 11.40 -18.83
C ALA A 22 -0.09 12.04 -18.21
N VAL A 23 -0.67 11.45 -17.17
CA VAL A 23 -1.92 11.91 -16.54
C VAL A 23 -1.72 12.53 -15.16
N TYR A 24 -0.48 12.81 -14.78
CA TYR A 24 -0.23 13.54 -13.55
C TYR A 24 -0.76 15.00 -13.65
N PRO A 25 -1.34 15.57 -12.58
CA PRO A 25 -1.50 15.03 -11.22
C PRO A 25 -2.76 14.17 -11.02
N VAL A 26 -3.68 14.16 -11.96
CA VAL A 26 -4.96 13.46 -11.86
C VAL A 26 -4.95 12.24 -12.78
N CYS A 27 -4.73 11.06 -12.21
CA CYS A 27 -4.87 9.80 -12.91
C CYS A 27 -6.23 9.19 -12.56
N ASP A 28 -7.14 9.20 -13.53
CA ASP A 28 -8.48 8.62 -13.44
C ASP A 28 -8.54 7.18 -13.97
N GLY A 29 -7.40 6.66 -14.44
CA GLY A 29 -7.31 5.32 -15.00
C GLY A 29 -7.81 5.19 -16.44
N ALA A 30 -8.23 6.29 -17.09
CA ALA A 30 -8.65 6.23 -18.48
C ALA A 30 -7.53 5.74 -19.40
N ALA A 31 -7.87 4.84 -20.32
CA ALA A 31 -6.88 4.16 -21.16
C ALA A 31 -6.06 5.09 -22.06
N ASP A 32 -6.63 6.21 -22.44
CA ASP A 32 -6.00 7.24 -23.25
C ASP A 32 -5.06 8.15 -22.43
N ARG A 33 -5.16 8.11 -21.11
CA ARG A 33 -4.44 8.97 -20.17
C ARG A 33 -3.54 8.26 -19.18
N ILE A 34 -3.46 6.94 -19.21
CA ILE A 34 -2.49 6.18 -18.43
C ILE A 34 -1.17 6.06 -19.19
N CYS A 35 -0.08 5.73 -18.49
CA CYS A 35 1.26 5.63 -19.09
C CYS A 35 1.43 4.48 -20.11
N GLN A 36 0.36 3.92 -20.60
CA GLN A 36 0.34 2.86 -21.63
C GLN A 36 0.92 3.31 -22.97
N ARG A 37 0.76 4.57 -23.35
CA ARG A 37 1.28 5.07 -24.64
C ARG A 37 2.80 4.89 -24.76
N GLU A 38 3.52 5.11 -23.67
CA GLU A 38 4.98 4.99 -23.63
C GLU A 38 5.46 3.69 -23.01
N ASN A 39 4.68 3.12 -22.10
CA ASN A 39 5.05 1.95 -21.29
C ASN A 39 4.15 0.74 -21.54
N TYR A 40 3.41 0.69 -22.66
CA TYR A 40 2.56 -0.44 -23.00
C TYR A 40 3.29 -1.77 -22.94
N GLY A 41 2.67 -2.76 -22.31
CA GLY A 41 3.28 -4.07 -22.11
C GLY A 41 4.42 -4.12 -21.09
N LYS A 42 4.76 -3.00 -20.44
CA LYS A 42 5.71 -2.95 -19.34
C LYS A 42 4.97 -2.92 -18.01
N ALA A 43 5.31 -3.80 -17.09
CA ALA A 43 4.76 -3.81 -15.74
C ALA A 43 5.30 -2.69 -14.82
N ILE A 44 5.98 -1.71 -15.40
CA ILE A 44 6.61 -0.57 -14.74
C ILE A 44 5.89 0.72 -15.06
N GLY A 45 6.28 1.78 -14.43
CA GLY A 45 5.62 3.09 -14.54
C GLY A 45 4.41 3.20 -13.59
N LEU A 46 3.59 4.20 -13.78
CA LEU A 46 2.45 4.49 -12.90
C LEU A 46 1.13 3.85 -13.35
N GLY A 47 1.11 3.18 -14.50
CA GLY A 47 -0.03 2.40 -15.00
C GLY A 47 -0.06 0.97 -14.48
N GLY A 48 -0.76 0.11 -15.20
CA GLY A 48 -0.93 -1.31 -14.87
C GLY A 48 -0.17 -2.25 -15.82
N ALA A 49 -0.31 -3.55 -15.59
CA ALA A 49 0.09 -4.60 -16.52
C ALA A 49 -0.84 -4.62 -17.74
N GLY A 50 -0.40 -5.22 -18.84
CA GLY A 50 -1.19 -5.40 -20.05
C GLY A 50 -1.76 -4.09 -20.60
N LEU A 51 -3.07 -4.02 -20.74
CA LEU A 51 -3.81 -2.82 -21.14
C LEU A 51 -4.20 -1.90 -19.98
N GLY A 52 -3.79 -2.22 -18.73
CA GLY A 52 -4.13 -1.46 -17.54
C GLY A 52 -5.58 -1.63 -17.07
N GLY A 53 -6.24 -2.72 -17.48
CA GLY A 53 -7.63 -3.00 -17.09
C GLY A 53 -7.79 -3.11 -15.59
N SER A 54 -6.92 -3.85 -14.90
CA SER A 54 -6.93 -3.97 -13.45
C SER A 54 -6.61 -2.66 -12.72
N PHE A 55 -5.75 -1.83 -13.30
CA PHE A 55 -5.48 -0.49 -12.76
C PHE A 55 -6.73 0.39 -12.80
N ARG A 56 -7.47 0.38 -13.94
CA ARG A 56 -8.74 1.11 -14.05
C ARG A 56 -9.82 0.54 -13.14
N ALA A 57 -9.94 -0.78 -13.07
CA ALA A 57 -10.92 -1.46 -12.23
C ALA A 57 -10.82 -1.00 -10.76
N ASN A 58 -9.62 -0.78 -10.22
CA ASN A 58 -9.44 -0.24 -8.88
C ASN A 58 -10.10 1.15 -8.71
N ILE A 59 -9.95 2.02 -9.70
CA ILE A 59 -10.50 3.39 -9.65
C ILE A 59 -12.02 3.36 -9.86
N GLU A 60 -12.48 2.60 -10.83
CA GLU A 60 -13.90 2.46 -11.16
C GLU A 60 -14.69 1.80 -10.04
N ALA A 61 -14.11 0.78 -9.38
CA ALA A 61 -14.72 0.14 -8.21
C ALA A 61 -14.97 1.14 -7.09
N LEU A 62 -13.96 1.92 -6.70
CA LEU A 62 -14.12 2.97 -5.70
C LEU A 62 -15.05 4.10 -6.15
N ALA A 63 -15.09 4.41 -7.44
CA ALA A 63 -15.99 5.43 -7.98
C ALA A 63 -17.47 5.01 -7.88
N ARG A 64 -17.78 3.71 -7.93
CA ARG A 64 -19.14 3.17 -7.74
C ARG A 64 -19.61 3.22 -6.29
N VAL A 65 -18.71 3.15 -5.33
CA VAL A 65 -19.05 3.25 -3.90
C VAL A 65 -19.46 4.68 -3.57
N ARG A 66 -20.60 4.85 -2.93
CA ARG A 66 -21.13 6.14 -2.48
C ARG A 66 -21.15 6.21 -0.96
N LEU A 67 -21.19 7.41 -0.40
CA LEU A 67 -21.24 7.65 1.03
C LEU A 67 -22.57 8.28 1.44
N HIS A 68 -23.16 7.80 2.52
CA HIS A 68 -24.32 8.44 3.14
C HIS A 68 -23.89 9.72 3.87
N THR A 69 -24.62 10.79 3.67
CA THR A 69 -24.43 12.03 4.43
C THR A 69 -25.27 12.02 5.69
N ARG A 70 -24.66 12.31 6.85
CA ARG A 70 -25.33 12.44 8.15
C ARG A 70 -24.90 13.75 8.81
N VAL A 71 -25.78 14.75 8.83
CA VAL A 71 -25.44 16.13 9.23
C VAL A 71 -26.22 16.64 10.44
N VAL A 72 -27.11 15.81 10.99
CA VAL A 72 -27.89 16.16 12.19
C VAL A 72 -27.37 15.35 13.37
N GLY A 73 -26.98 16.05 14.45
CA GLY A 73 -26.44 15.45 15.67
C GLY A 73 -25.57 16.44 16.44
N ALA A 74 -25.01 16.01 17.55
CA ALA A 74 -24.02 16.79 18.31
C ALA A 74 -22.74 16.95 17.48
N ASP A 75 -22.06 18.10 17.62
CA ASP A 75 -20.76 18.34 16.98
C ASP A 75 -19.65 17.51 17.66
N PHE A 76 -18.67 17.08 16.88
CA PHE A 76 -17.54 16.29 17.34
C PHE A 76 -16.30 16.52 16.47
N VAL A 77 -15.14 16.20 17.05
CA VAL A 77 -13.86 16.09 16.32
C VAL A 77 -13.59 14.60 16.10
N PRO A 78 -13.48 14.12 14.87
CA PRO A 78 -13.26 12.69 14.60
C PRO A 78 -11.93 12.20 15.20
N ASP A 79 -12.00 11.13 16.00
CA ASP A 79 -10.82 10.37 16.42
C ASP A 79 -10.44 9.36 15.33
N THR A 80 -9.28 9.58 14.71
CA THR A 80 -8.73 8.71 13.67
C THR A 80 -7.63 7.79 14.21
N SER A 81 -7.40 7.73 15.52
CA SER A 81 -6.36 6.90 16.12
C SER A 81 -6.56 5.43 15.77
N PHE A 82 -5.46 4.75 15.43
CA PHE A 82 -5.45 3.38 14.98
C PHE A 82 -4.35 2.58 15.69
N GLU A 83 -4.65 1.38 16.12
CA GLU A 83 -3.66 0.48 16.70
C GLU A 83 -3.19 -0.54 15.66
N PHE A 84 -1.90 -0.57 15.40
CA PHE A 84 -1.26 -1.50 14.48
C PHE A 84 -0.22 -2.34 15.23
N PHE A 85 -0.58 -3.54 15.60
CA PHE A 85 0.28 -4.51 16.30
C PHE A 85 1.08 -3.88 17.47
N GLY A 86 0.36 -3.25 18.40
CA GLY A 86 0.93 -2.58 19.56
C GLY A 86 1.47 -1.17 19.32
N LEU A 87 1.48 -0.69 18.07
CA LEU A 87 1.84 0.67 17.74
C LEU A 87 0.60 1.57 17.64
N LYS A 88 0.59 2.66 18.39
CA LYS A 88 -0.45 3.68 18.32
C LYS A 88 -0.12 4.66 17.17
N LEU A 89 -0.97 4.69 16.15
CA LEU A 89 -0.87 5.56 14.99
C LEU A 89 -1.97 6.63 15.04
N SER A 90 -1.74 7.78 14.41
CA SER A 90 -2.71 8.87 14.36
C SER A 90 -3.85 8.65 13.36
N MET A 91 -3.72 7.64 12.48
CA MET A 91 -4.68 7.36 11.43
C MET A 91 -4.52 5.95 10.84
N PRO A 92 -5.60 5.37 10.27
CA PRO A 92 -5.56 4.07 9.60
C PRO A 92 -5.06 4.18 8.13
N ILE A 93 -4.10 5.06 7.87
CA ILE A 93 -3.56 5.33 6.53
C ILE A 93 -2.06 5.09 6.58
N LEU A 94 -1.58 4.09 5.88
CA LEU A 94 -0.21 3.61 5.92
C LEU A 94 0.47 3.79 4.56
N GLY A 95 1.80 3.87 4.54
CA GLY A 95 2.55 3.82 3.29
C GLY A 95 2.61 2.39 2.74
N ALA A 96 2.31 2.21 1.45
CA ALA A 96 2.37 0.90 0.79
C ALA A 96 3.81 0.45 0.52
N SER A 97 3.99 -0.86 0.38
CA SER A 97 5.26 -1.53 0.06
C SER A 97 5.73 -1.27 -1.38
N THR A 98 6.08 -0.02 -1.68
CA THR A 98 6.57 0.38 -3.00
C THR A 98 8.09 0.36 -3.08
N SER A 99 8.63 0.00 -4.25
CA SER A 99 10.06 -0.10 -4.56
C SER A 99 10.29 -0.04 -6.07
N GLY A 100 11.54 -0.05 -6.52
CA GLY A 100 11.89 -0.08 -7.94
C GLY A 100 11.95 1.32 -8.56
N MET A 101 12.52 2.29 -7.86
CA MET A 101 12.57 3.70 -8.29
C MET A 101 13.39 3.94 -9.56
N SER A 102 14.27 3.04 -9.93
CA SER A 102 14.98 3.09 -11.21
C SER A 102 14.02 3.12 -12.43
N ALA A 103 12.80 2.61 -12.28
CA ALA A 103 11.77 2.63 -13.32
C ALA A 103 11.11 4.01 -13.49
N TYR A 104 11.40 4.97 -12.64
CA TYR A 104 10.77 6.29 -12.61
C TYR A 104 11.77 7.39 -12.95
N ASN A 105 12.37 7.30 -14.15
CA ASN A 105 13.37 8.26 -14.68
C ASN A 105 14.59 8.48 -13.78
N GLN A 106 14.89 7.54 -12.88
CA GLN A 106 15.94 7.73 -11.86
C GLN A 106 15.78 9.06 -11.09
N ALA A 107 14.53 9.51 -10.95
CA ALA A 107 14.20 10.81 -10.36
C ALA A 107 14.54 10.90 -8.87
N ILE A 108 14.71 9.75 -8.23
CA ILE A 108 15.16 9.59 -6.85
C ILE A 108 15.87 8.22 -6.74
N THR A 109 16.88 8.12 -5.91
CA THR A 109 17.50 6.82 -5.62
C THR A 109 16.55 5.92 -4.81
N GLU A 110 16.73 4.60 -4.91
CA GLU A 110 15.92 3.67 -4.12
C GLU A 110 16.07 3.92 -2.61
N ALA A 111 17.31 4.13 -2.14
CA ALA A 111 17.59 4.40 -0.74
C ALA A 111 16.94 5.70 -0.26
N ASP A 112 17.06 6.79 -1.02
CA ASP A 112 16.46 8.07 -0.66
C ASP A 112 14.93 8.00 -0.66
N PHE A 113 14.34 7.26 -1.59
CA PHE A 113 12.90 7.03 -1.60
C PHE A 113 12.45 6.21 -0.37
N CYS A 114 13.20 5.18 0.01
CA CYS A 114 12.94 4.42 1.22
C CYS A 114 12.98 5.32 2.46
N ARG A 115 14.04 6.11 2.62
CA ARG A 115 14.16 7.10 3.71
C ARG A 115 13.04 8.11 3.70
N ALA A 116 12.72 8.67 2.54
CA ALA A 116 11.66 9.67 2.38
C ALA A 116 10.30 9.13 2.84
N THR A 117 9.94 7.91 2.44
CA THR A 117 8.65 7.33 2.80
C THR A 117 8.57 6.91 4.27
N LEU A 118 9.64 6.34 4.84
CA LEU A 118 9.68 6.00 6.26
C LEU A 118 9.61 7.24 7.14
N ALA A 119 10.49 8.23 6.89
CA ALA A 119 10.55 9.46 7.68
C ALA A 119 9.28 10.31 7.52
N GLY A 120 8.77 10.47 6.30
CA GLY A 120 7.57 11.28 6.04
C GLY A 120 6.31 10.67 6.65
N CYS A 121 6.11 9.35 6.55
CA CYS A 121 4.99 8.68 7.23
C CYS A 121 5.11 8.80 8.75
N ARG A 122 6.31 8.61 9.33
CA ARG A 122 6.54 8.80 10.75
C ARG A 122 6.23 10.23 11.22
N GLN A 123 6.65 11.24 10.46
CA GLN A 123 6.36 12.65 10.76
C GLN A 123 4.86 12.96 10.70
N ALA A 124 4.11 12.27 9.82
CA ALA A 124 2.64 12.36 9.75
C ALA A 124 1.94 11.51 10.84
N GLY A 125 2.66 10.88 11.74
CA GLY A 125 2.11 10.06 12.83
C GLY A 125 1.63 8.67 12.40
N THR A 126 2.14 8.16 11.29
CA THR A 126 1.81 6.82 10.77
C THR A 126 3.05 6.00 10.43
N LEU A 127 2.88 4.91 9.70
CA LEU A 127 3.91 3.91 9.39
C LEU A 127 3.97 3.67 7.88
N SER A 128 5.16 3.29 7.37
CA SER A 128 5.33 2.86 5.98
C SER A 128 5.73 1.40 5.88
N PHE A 129 5.09 0.68 4.97
CA PHE A 129 5.57 -0.59 4.48
C PHE A 129 6.70 -0.36 3.48
N ARG A 130 7.65 -1.28 3.41
CA ARG A 130 8.75 -1.23 2.44
C ARG A 130 8.76 -2.47 1.58
N GLY A 131 8.79 -2.28 0.28
CA GLY A 131 8.79 -3.36 -0.69
C GLY A 131 10.18 -3.92 -0.96
N ASP A 132 10.18 -5.11 -1.56
CA ASP A 132 11.33 -5.79 -2.12
C ASP A 132 11.39 -5.57 -3.65
N THR A 133 12.58 -5.60 -4.22
CA THR A 133 12.80 -5.45 -5.65
C THR A 133 13.92 -6.37 -6.15
N PHE A 134 13.97 -6.60 -7.46
CA PHE A 134 14.94 -7.48 -8.08
C PHE A 134 16.41 -6.99 -7.99
N PHE A 135 16.64 -5.74 -7.64
CA PHE A 135 18.00 -5.22 -7.38
C PHE A 135 18.56 -5.66 -6.02
N TYR A 136 17.68 -6.00 -5.06
CA TYR A 136 18.12 -6.36 -3.73
C TYR A 136 18.59 -7.82 -3.71
N ASP A 137 19.67 -8.05 -3.01
CA ASP A 137 20.05 -9.38 -2.57
C ASP A 137 19.90 -9.52 -1.03
N GLU A 138 20.32 -10.66 -0.51
CA GLU A 138 20.22 -10.92 0.93
C GLU A 138 21.17 -10.08 1.78
N ASN A 139 22.24 -9.56 1.20
CA ASN A 139 23.30 -8.84 1.90
C ASN A 139 23.18 -7.33 1.74
N ASP A 140 22.56 -6.87 0.65
CA ASP A 140 22.34 -5.46 0.36
C ASP A 140 20.86 -5.20 0.08
N HIS A 141 20.05 -5.20 1.15
CA HIS A 141 18.61 -5.02 1.07
C HIS A 141 18.21 -3.63 1.58
N PHE A 142 18.12 -2.65 0.70
CA PHE A 142 17.86 -1.25 1.07
C PHE A 142 16.64 -1.05 1.97
N ALA A 143 15.59 -1.85 1.81
CA ALA A 143 14.44 -1.76 2.71
C ALA A 143 14.83 -2.08 4.16
N LEU A 144 15.64 -3.12 4.40
CA LEU A 144 16.11 -3.46 5.74
C LEU A 144 17.10 -2.43 6.27
N THR A 145 18.05 -1.99 5.45
CA THR A 145 19.03 -0.95 5.83
C THR A 145 18.32 0.34 6.25
N THR A 146 17.34 0.81 5.47
CA THR A 146 16.63 2.04 5.79
C THR A 146 15.66 1.90 6.96
N ILE A 147 15.07 0.72 7.17
CA ILE A 147 14.29 0.41 8.38
C ILE A 147 15.18 0.42 9.61
N ALA A 148 16.43 -0.09 9.52
CA ALA A 148 17.40 -0.02 10.61
C ALA A 148 17.75 1.43 10.98
N GLU A 149 17.97 2.31 9.99
CA GLU A 149 18.19 3.75 10.17
C GLU A 149 17.01 4.41 10.93
N GLU A 150 15.78 3.96 10.69
CA GLU A 150 14.56 4.40 11.39
C GLU A 150 14.23 3.57 12.66
N ARG A 151 15.22 2.87 13.20
CA ARG A 151 15.14 2.09 14.47
C ARG A 151 14.02 1.04 14.45
N GLY A 152 13.89 0.30 13.36
CA GLY A 152 12.86 -0.73 13.17
C GLY A 152 11.47 -0.19 12.81
N ARG A 153 11.28 1.11 12.68
CA ARG A 153 9.97 1.72 12.37
C ARG A 153 9.62 1.61 10.90
N GLY A 154 9.30 0.41 10.45
CA GLY A 154 8.86 0.09 9.09
C GLY A 154 8.42 -1.35 9.02
N VAL A 155 7.65 -1.71 8.01
CA VAL A 155 7.16 -3.06 7.77
C VAL A 155 7.76 -3.59 6.47
N PRO A 156 8.76 -4.48 6.51
CA PRO A 156 9.30 -5.08 5.30
C PRO A 156 8.33 -6.10 4.72
N ILE A 157 8.06 -5.99 3.41
CA ILE A 157 7.26 -6.94 2.64
C ILE A 157 8.11 -7.48 1.51
N PHE A 158 8.48 -8.74 1.62
CA PHE A 158 9.38 -9.41 0.68
C PHE A 158 8.61 -9.98 -0.51
N LYS A 159 9.27 -10.11 -1.65
CA LYS A 159 8.77 -10.90 -2.77
C LYS A 159 8.84 -12.39 -2.41
N PRO A 160 7.97 -13.24 -2.99
CA PRO A 160 7.93 -14.67 -2.67
C PRO A 160 9.12 -15.40 -3.32
N ARG A 161 10.32 -15.10 -2.84
CA ARG A 161 11.60 -15.69 -3.25
C ARG A 161 11.68 -17.15 -2.83
N ASP A 162 12.82 -17.81 -3.11
CA ASP A 162 13.12 -19.12 -2.53
C ASP A 162 12.89 -19.14 -1.02
N GLN A 163 12.42 -20.26 -0.50
CA GLN A 163 12.00 -20.38 0.90
C GLN A 163 13.15 -20.10 1.88
N ASN A 164 14.35 -20.65 1.60
CA ASN A 164 15.50 -20.42 2.48
C ASN A 164 15.99 -18.96 2.42
N VAL A 165 15.87 -18.31 1.24
CA VAL A 165 16.17 -16.88 1.11
C VAL A 165 15.21 -16.06 1.95
N LEU A 166 13.91 -16.39 1.91
CA LEU A 166 12.91 -15.72 2.75
C LEU A 166 13.19 -15.90 4.23
N LEU A 167 13.48 -17.11 4.68
CA LEU A 167 13.79 -17.37 6.09
C LEU A 167 14.95 -16.50 6.59
N ARG A 168 16.03 -16.38 5.82
CA ARG A 168 17.16 -15.52 6.18
C ARG A 168 16.81 -14.01 6.18
N LEU A 169 15.98 -13.56 5.24
CA LEU A 169 15.51 -12.17 5.20
C LEU A 169 14.58 -11.85 6.38
N LEU A 170 13.72 -12.79 6.75
CA LEU A 170 12.84 -12.67 7.93
C LEU A 170 13.64 -12.60 9.21
N GLU A 171 14.67 -13.44 9.39
CA GLU A 171 15.57 -13.40 10.53
C GLU A 171 16.24 -12.01 10.67
N LYS A 172 16.75 -11.46 9.57
CA LYS A 172 17.30 -10.09 9.55
C LYS A 172 16.27 -9.05 9.95
N ALA A 173 15.05 -9.16 9.45
CA ALA A 173 13.97 -8.23 9.80
C ALA A 173 13.58 -8.32 11.29
N VAL A 174 13.48 -9.53 11.82
CA VAL A 174 13.23 -9.77 13.27
C VAL A 174 14.30 -9.09 14.12
N ALA A 175 15.58 -9.24 13.75
CA ALA A 175 16.70 -8.61 14.47
C ALA A 175 16.64 -7.07 14.49
N LEU A 176 15.92 -6.43 13.56
CA LEU A 176 15.70 -4.98 13.54
C LEU A 176 14.57 -4.53 14.49
N GLY A 177 13.81 -5.43 15.09
CA GLY A 177 12.70 -5.11 15.97
C GLY A 177 11.51 -4.47 15.25
N VAL A 178 11.22 -4.89 14.01
CA VAL A 178 10.07 -4.40 13.23
C VAL A 178 8.75 -4.81 13.89
N PRO A 179 7.68 -4.00 13.78
CA PRO A 179 6.39 -4.31 14.40
C PRO A 179 5.65 -5.46 13.71
N ALA A 180 5.92 -5.68 12.45
CA ALA A 180 5.38 -6.74 11.59
C ALA A 180 6.26 -6.89 10.35
N LEU A 181 6.08 -7.98 9.65
CA LEU A 181 6.77 -8.27 8.39
C LEU A 181 5.88 -9.15 7.51
N GLY A 182 6.24 -9.38 6.26
CA GLY A 182 5.39 -10.24 5.44
C GLY A 182 5.91 -10.51 4.04
N VAL A 183 5.05 -11.16 3.25
CA VAL A 183 5.33 -11.55 1.86
C VAL A 183 4.21 -11.06 0.93
N ASP A 184 4.63 -10.54 -0.19
CA ASP A 184 3.80 -10.07 -1.29
C ASP A 184 3.53 -11.25 -2.25
N LEU A 185 2.53 -12.08 -1.90
CA LEU A 185 2.30 -13.40 -2.50
C LEU A 185 2.04 -13.33 -4.01
N ASP A 186 1.33 -12.31 -4.49
CA ASP A 186 1.08 -12.08 -5.91
C ASP A 186 2.36 -11.69 -6.68
N GLY A 187 3.42 -11.38 -5.93
CA GLY A 187 4.73 -11.06 -6.49
C GLY A 187 5.36 -12.17 -7.32
N HIS A 188 4.87 -13.42 -7.23
CA HIS A 188 5.30 -14.51 -8.10
C HIS A 188 5.00 -14.23 -9.59
N GLY A 189 4.00 -13.42 -9.90
CA GLY A 189 3.70 -12.94 -11.25
C GLY A 189 4.51 -11.72 -11.70
N SER A 190 5.53 -11.30 -10.95
CA SER A 190 6.31 -10.10 -11.26
C SER A 190 7.17 -10.26 -12.52
N THR A 191 6.80 -9.58 -13.59
CA THR A 191 7.57 -9.56 -14.85
C THR A 191 8.96 -8.93 -14.69
N ASN A 192 9.15 -8.05 -13.71
CA ASN A 192 10.45 -7.42 -13.45
C ASN A 192 11.45 -8.43 -12.88
N PHE A 193 11.01 -9.29 -11.96
CA PHE A 193 11.83 -10.38 -11.43
C PHE A 193 12.19 -11.38 -12.54
N ALA A 194 11.21 -11.77 -13.36
CA ALA A 194 11.45 -12.67 -14.49
C ALA A 194 12.46 -12.09 -15.49
N ARG A 195 12.35 -10.81 -15.85
CA ARG A 195 13.29 -10.12 -16.74
C ARG A 195 14.71 -10.02 -16.16
N ALA A 196 14.81 -9.92 -14.84
CA ALA A 196 16.10 -9.87 -14.14
C ALA A 196 16.70 -11.26 -13.89
N GLY A 197 16.06 -12.34 -14.37
CA GLY A 197 16.50 -13.71 -14.13
C GLY A 197 16.41 -14.14 -12.67
N LYS A 198 15.66 -13.43 -11.83
CA LYS A 198 15.47 -13.74 -10.41
C LYS A 198 14.17 -14.52 -10.21
N ALA A 199 14.27 -15.69 -9.60
CA ALA A 199 13.12 -16.56 -9.37
C ALA A 199 12.24 -16.07 -8.22
N VAL A 200 10.94 -16.11 -8.44
CA VAL A 200 9.87 -15.93 -7.44
C VAL A 200 8.86 -17.06 -7.62
N PHE A 201 8.24 -17.52 -6.51
CA PHE A 201 7.47 -18.75 -6.49
C PHE A 201 6.11 -18.54 -5.85
N ARG A 202 5.11 -19.31 -6.27
CA ARG A 202 3.90 -19.47 -5.46
C ARG A 202 4.27 -20.12 -4.14
N LYS A 203 3.53 -19.76 -3.09
CA LYS A 203 3.72 -20.35 -1.76
C LYS A 203 2.53 -21.25 -1.41
N SER A 204 2.84 -22.47 -1.01
CA SER A 204 1.87 -23.36 -0.41
C SER A 204 1.50 -22.91 1.01
N VAL A 205 0.35 -23.37 1.52
CA VAL A 205 -0.07 -23.12 2.91
C VAL A 205 0.99 -23.60 3.92
N ALA A 206 1.66 -24.71 3.63
CA ALA A 206 2.73 -25.25 4.47
C ALA A 206 3.95 -24.30 4.52
N GLU A 207 4.39 -23.78 3.38
CA GLU A 207 5.48 -22.80 3.31
C GLU A 207 5.11 -21.50 4.01
N ILE A 208 3.87 -21.00 3.87
CA ILE A 208 3.41 -19.81 4.58
C ILE A 208 3.44 -20.07 6.10
N ARG A 209 2.93 -21.21 6.56
CA ARG A 209 2.97 -21.60 7.98
C ARG A 209 4.39 -21.67 8.53
N GLU A 210 5.33 -22.19 7.76
CA GLU A 210 6.76 -22.22 8.11
C GLU A 210 7.30 -20.79 8.29
N LEU A 211 7.02 -19.87 7.35
CA LEU A 211 7.46 -18.47 7.43
C LEU A 211 6.85 -17.77 8.65
N VAL A 212 5.57 -17.99 8.92
CA VAL A 212 4.89 -17.45 10.12
C VAL A 212 5.57 -17.95 11.40
N GLY A 213 5.81 -19.26 11.49
CA GLY A 213 6.42 -19.90 12.66
C GLY A 213 7.87 -19.46 12.90
N ALA A 214 8.59 -19.07 11.85
CA ALA A 214 9.99 -18.67 11.93
C ALA A 214 10.22 -17.27 12.55
N THR A 215 9.19 -16.43 12.67
CA THR A 215 9.40 -15.01 13.01
C THR A 215 9.01 -14.64 14.44
N GLY A 216 8.01 -15.27 15.02
CA GLY A 216 7.42 -14.86 16.30
C GLY A 216 6.77 -13.44 16.27
N LEU A 217 6.73 -12.79 15.11
CA LEU A 217 6.14 -11.47 14.89
C LEU A 217 4.84 -11.57 14.09
N PRO A 218 3.96 -10.56 14.14
CA PRO A 218 2.82 -10.48 13.25
C PRO A 218 3.24 -10.60 11.79
N PHE A 219 2.74 -11.64 11.10
CA PHE A 219 3.06 -11.93 9.70
C PHE A 219 1.93 -11.45 8.78
N ILE A 220 2.28 -10.79 7.69
CA ILE A 220 1.35 -10.18 6.73
C ILE A 220 1.41 -10.90 5.39
N ALA A 221 0.29 -11.45 4.93
CA ALA A 221 0.13 -11.94 3.56
C ALA A 221 -0.48 -10.85 2.68
N LYS A 222 0.27 -10.39 1.67
CA LYS A 222 -0.19 -9.33 0.75
C LYS A 222 -0.42 -9.88 -0.65
N GLY A 223 -1.32 -9.22 -1.41
CA GLY A 223 -1.60 -9.58 -2.80
C GLY A 223 -2.75 -10.57 -2.95
N LEU A 224 -3.72 -10.53 -2.03
CA LEU A 224 -4.84 -11.45 -2.00
C LEU A 224 -6.08 -10.82 -2.64
N MET A 225 -6.65 -11.52 -3.62
CA MET A 225 -7.84 -11.11 -4.38
C MET A 225 -8.92 -12.17 -4.40
N HIS A 226 -8.76 -13.26 -3.64
CA HIS A 226 -9.74 -14.34 -3.53
C HIS A 226 -9.98 -14.71 -2.06
N PRO A 227 -11.26 -14.87 -1.63
CA PRO A 227 -11.59 -15.24 -0.25
C PRO A 227 -10.94 -16.55 0.22
N ASP A 228 -10.86 -17.56 -0.63
CA ASP A 228 -10.27 -18.85 -0.26
C ASP A 228 -8.76 -18.74 -0.03
N ASP A 229 -8.05 -17.91 -0.81
CA ASP A 229 -6.62 -17.64 -0.57
C ASP A 229 -6.41 -16.90 0.75
N ALA A 230 -7.30 -15.95 1.08
CA ALA A 230 -7.25 -15.23 2.35
C ALA A 230 -7.53 -16.17 3.54
N GLU A 231 -8.49 -17.09 3.41
CA GLU A 231 -8.79 -18.10 4.40
C GLU A 231 -7.61 -19.06 4.61
N ALA A 232 -7.02 -19.56 3.52
CA ALA A 232 -5.84 -20.42 3.58
C ALA A 232 -4.64 -19.72 4.27
N CYS A 233 -4.45 -18.43 4.03
CA CYS A 233 -3.45 -17.63 4.75
C CYS A 233 -3.79 -17.49 6.24
N ALA A 234 -5.05 -17.22 6.58
CA ALA A 234 -5.48 -17.15 7.98
C ALA A 234 -5.31 -18.49 8.72
N GLU A 235 -5.56 -19.62 8.04
CA GLU A 235 -5.29 -20.98 8.57
C GLU A 235 -3.79 -21.26 8.72
N ALA A 236 -2.95 -20.65 7.90
CA ALA A 236 -1.51 -20.72 8.05
C ALA A 236 -0.98 -19.91 9.25
N GLY A 237 -1.82 -19.07 9.86
CA GLY A 237 -1.51 -18.29 11.05
C GLY A 237 -1.02 -16.87 10.78
N VAL A 238 -1.30 -16.29 9.61
CA VAL A 238 -0.98 -14.87 9.37
C VAL A 238 -1.78 -13.96 10.30
N ALA A 239 -1.18 -12.86 10.72
CA ALA A 239 -1.83 -11.87 11.59
C ALA A 239 -2.64 -10.83 10.78
N ALA A 240 -2.26 -10.61 9.53
CA ALA A 240 -2.99 -9.72 8.63
C ALA A 240 -2.95 -10.20 7.19
N VAL A 241 -3.99 -9.80 6.46
CA VAL A 241 -4.07 -9.92 4.99
C VAL A 241 -4.16 -8.54 4.35
N VAL A 242 -3.55 -8.37 3.18
CA VAL A 242 -3.74 -7.15 2.37
C VAL A 242 -4.50 -7.52 1.10
N VAL A 243 -5.73 -7.03 0.98
CA VAL A 243 -6.52 -7.12 -0.25
C VAL A 243 -5.89 -6.18 -1.27
N SER A 244 -5.28 -6.76 -2.29
CA SER A 244 -4.43 -6.03 -3.22
C SER A 244 -4.26 -6.81 -4.53
N ASN A 245 -4.45 -6.15 -5.65
CA ASN A 245 -4.03 -6.62 -6.97
C ASN A 245 -2.72 -5.96 -7.42
N HIS A 246 -1.87 -5.57 -6.47
CA HIS A 246 -0.61 -4.86 -6.71
C HIS A 246 -0.80 -3.54 -7.48
N GLY A 247 -1.94 -2.90 -7.31
CA GLY A 247 -2.34 -1.73 -8.07
C GLY A 247 -2.50 -2.01 -9.56
N GLY A 248 -2.87 -3.24 -9.94
CA GLY A 248 -3.04 -3.70 -11.31
C GLY A 248 -1.72 -4.01 -12.03
N ARG A 249 -0.61 -4.23 -11.33
CA ARG A 249 0.73 -4.34 -11.95
C ARG A 249 1.22 -5.76 -12.21
N VAL A 250 0.54 -6.76 -11.70
CA VAL A 250 0.98 -8.16 -11.78
C VAL A 250 0.15 -8.95 -12.79
N LEU A 251 -1.16 -8.82 -12.71
CA LEU A 251 -2.12 -9.48 -13.61
C LEU A 251 -3.11 -8.43 -14.12
N ASP A 252 -3.34 -8.41 -15.44
CA ASP A 252 -4.39 -7.59 -16.03
C ASP A 252 -5.75 -8.29 -15.97
N SER A 253 -6.83 -7.52 -16.21
CA SER A 253 -8.22 -8.02 -16.28
C SER A 253 -8.72 -8.64 -14.96
N THR A 254 -8.19 -8.20 -13.82
CA THR A 254 -8.73 -8.52 -12.48
C THR A 254 -9.80 -7.52 -12.06
N PRO A 255 -10.73 -7.90 -11.15
CA PRO A 255 -11.61 -6.94 -10.50
C PRO A 255 -10.81 -5.90 -9.70
N GLY A 256 -11.45 -4.78 -9.36
CA GLY A 256 -10.90 -3.80 -8.43
C GLY A 256 -10.88 -4.33 -6.99
N THR A 257 -9.91 -3.88 -6.21
CA THR A 257 -9.77 -4.33 -4.80
C THR A 257 -11.01 -3.99 -3.97
N ALA A 258 -11.67 -2.86 -4.22
CA ALA A 258 -12.90 -2.48 -3.53
C ALA A 258 -14.08 -3.44 -3.83
N GLU A 259 -14.03 -4.22 -4.92
CA GLU A 259 -15.03 -5.24 -5.23
C GLU A 259 -14.78 -6.53 -4.44
N MET A 260 -13.53 -6.89 -4.21
CA MET A 260 -13.14 -8.11 -3.51
C MET A 260 -13.05 -7.94 -2.00
N LEU A 261 -12.84 -6.71 -1.55
CA LEU A 261 -12.63 -6.39 -0.13
C LEU A 261 -13.77 -6.86 0.78
N PRO A 262 -15.06 -6.58 0.51
CA PRO A 262 -16.14 -7.03 1.39
C PRO A 262 -16.22 -8.57 1.49
N LEU A 263 -15.97 -9.28 0.39
CA LEU A 263 -16.00 -10.75 0.38
C LEU A 263 -14.86 -11.36 1.23
N ILE A 264 -13.69 -10.74 1.17
CA ILE A 264 -12.54 -11.18 1.96
C ILE A 264 -12.71 -10.78 3.43
N ALA A 265 -13.19 -9.56 3.69
CA ALA A 265 -13.42 -9.09 5.05
C ALA A 265 -14.50 -9.93 5.77
N GLU A 266 -15.56 -10.31 5.09
CA GLU A 266 -16.58 -11.23 5.62
C GLU A 266 -15.97 -12.60 5.97
N ARG A 267 -15.12 -13.15 5.09
CA ARG A 267 -14.51 -14.48 5.26
C ARG A 267 -13.51 -14.54 6.41
N VAL A 268 -12.65 -13.55 6.56
CA VAL A 268 -11.49 -13.63 7.48
C VAL A 268 -11.36 -12.48 8.47
N GLY A 269 -12.15 -11.40 8.36
CA GLY A 269 -11.99 -10.21 9.18
C GLY A 269 -12.22 -10.40 10.69
N HIS A 270 -12.87 -11.49 11.09
CA HIS A 270 -13.03 -11.90 12.49
C HIS A 270 -11.83 -12.67 13.06
N ARG A 271 -10.85 -13.03 12.22
CA ARG A 271 -9.67 -13.84 12.58
C ARG A 271 -8.36 -13.11 12.41
N VAL A 272 -8.27 -12.22 11.41
CA VAL A 272 -7.05 -11.51 11.02
C VAL A 272 -7.36 -10.06 10.71
N MET A 273 -6.35 -9.18 10.84
CA MET A 273 -6.48 -7.79 10.41
C MET A 273 -6.60 -7.73 8.89
N VAL A 274 -7.62 -7.04 8.36
CA VAL A 274 -7.81 -6.84 6.93
C VAL A 274 -7.33 -5.44 6.54
N LEU A 275 -6.30 -5.39 5.72
CA LEU A 275 -5.79 -4.17 5.11
C LEU A 275 -6.15 -4.15 3.62
N ALA A 276 -6.16 -2.99 2.99
CA ALA A 276 -6.43 -2.89 1.56
C ALA A 276 -5.58 -1.81 0.89
N ASP A 277 -5.28 -2.01 -0.38
CA ASP A 277 -4.75 -0.98 -1.27
C ASP A 277 -5.50 -0.98 -2.62
N GLY A 278 -5.07 -0.15 -3.56
CA GLY A 278 -5.62 -0.10 -4.92
C GLY A 278 -6.65 1.02 -5.15
N GLY A 279 -6.29 1.98 -5.97
CA GLY A 279 -7.19 3.05 -6.43
C GLY A 279 -7.34 4.24 -5.47
N VAL A 280 -6.91 4.16 -4.23
CA VAL A 280 -7.06 5.21 -3.22
C VAL A 280 -6.29 6.47 -3.61
N ARG A 281 -7.00 7.61 -3.69
CA ARG A 281 -6.47 8.92 -4.10
C ARG A 281 -6.68 10.03 -3.08
N ASN A 282 -7.62 9.85 -2.16
CA ASN A 282 -7.97 10.87 -1.17
C ASN A 282 -8.61 10.22 0.08
N GLY A 283 -8.92 11.03 1.08
CA GLY A 283 -9.52 10.56 2.33
C GLY A 283 -10.95 10.03 2.19
N TYR A 284 -11.70 10.41 1.13
CA TYR A 284 -13.01 9.81 0.86
C TYR A 284 -12.86 8.34 0.46
N ASP A 285 -11.85 8.03 -0.37
CA ASP A 285 -11.56 6.65 -0.77
C ASP A 285 -11.10 5.81 0.43
N VAL A 286 -10.35 6.43 1.38
CA VAL A 286 -10.01 5.77 2.66
C VAL A 286 -11.28 5.37 3.40
N LEU A 287 -12.23 6.30 3.60
CA LEU A 287 -13.48 5.99 4.29
C LEU A 287 -14.30 4.90 3.61
N LYS A 288 -14.34 4.91 2.27
CA LYS A 288 -14.99 3.85 1.49
C LYS A 288 -14.37 2.49 1.74
N MET A 289 -13.04 2.39 1.69
CA MET A 289 -12.33 1.12 1.96
C MET A 289 -12.59 0.61 3.39
N LEU A 290 -12.59 1.51 4.38
CA LEU A 290 -12.93 1.12 5.76
C LEU A 290 -14.39 0.66 5.86
N GLY A 291 -15.32 1.37 5.22
CA GLY A 291 -16.73 0.98 5.14
C GLY A 291 -16.95 -0.38 4.45
N LEU A 292 -16.07 -0.76 3.52
CA LEU A 292 -16.06 -2.07 2.86
C LEU A 292 -15.38 -3.17 3.67
N GLY A 293 -14.87 -2.88 4.87
CA GLY A 293 -14.35 -3.87 5.80
C GLY A 293 -12.81 -3.86 5.99
N ALA A 294 -12.07 -2.92 5.41
CA ALA A 294 -10.66 -2.74 5.76
C ALA A 294 -10.54 -2.08 7.14
N GLN A 295 -9.51 -2.45 7.90
CA GLN A 295 -9.15 -1.78 9.15
C GLN A 295 -8.10 -0.67 8.93
N ALA A 296 -7.28 -0.79 7.89
CA ALA A 296 -6.42 0.30 7.42
C ALA A 296 -6.17 0.19 5.92
N VAL A 297 -5.67 1.29 5.33
CA VAL A 297 -5.46 1.44 3.89
C VAL A 297 -4.01 1.78 3.59
N LEU A 298 -3.46 1.21 2.51
CA LEU A 298 -2.08 1.47 2.09
C LEU A 298 -2.06 2.40 0.87
N ILE A 299 -1.25 3.46 0.95
CA ILE A 299 -1.08 4.46 -0.11
C ILE A 299 0.22 4.20 -0.88
N GLY A 300 0.10 3.91 -2.18
CA GLY A 300 1.26 3.62 -3.05
C GLY A 300 1.68 4.80 -3.91
N ARG A 301 1.01 4.99 -5.05
CA ARG A 301 1.43 5.95 -6.10
C ARG A 301 1.53 7.39 -5.66
N ASP A 302 0.66 7.82 -4.74
CA ASP A 302 0.72 9.19 -4.23
C ASP A 302 1.99 9.43 -3.41
N LEU A 303 2.46 8.40 -2.67
CA LEU A 303 3.74 8.49 -1.95
C LEU A 303 4.95 8.41 -2.89
N ILE A 304 4.85 7.69 -4.02
CA ILE A 304 5.90 7.74 -5.06
C ILE A 304 6.05 9.17 -5.58
N ARG A 305 4.94 9.81 -5.96
CA ARG A 305 4.95 11.20 -6.43
C ARG A 305 5.48 12.16 -5.37
N ALA A 306 4.98 12.02 -4.15
CA ALA A 306 5.35 12.88 -3.03
C ALA A 306 6.84 12.74 -2.66
N GLY A 307 7.36 11.51 -2.60
CA GLY A 307 8.77 11.24 -2.34
C GLY A 307 9.68 11.79 -3.44
N ILE A 308 9.31 11.62 -4.72
CA ILE A 308 10.06 12.16 -5.86
C ILE A 308 10.02 13.69 -5.88
N GLY A 309 8.87 14.29 -5.58
CA GLY A 309 8.66 15.73 -5.65
C GLY A 309 9.23 16.51 -4.46
N GLY A 310 9.21 15.95 -3.25
CA GLY A 310 9.55 16.69 -2.04
C GLY A 310 10.21 15.86 -0.93
N GLY A 311 10.73 14.65 -1.24
CA GLY A 311 11.37 13.81 -0.22
C GLY A 311 10.45 13.49 0.96
N ALA A 312 11.00 13.46 2.16
CA ALA A 312 10.24 13.14 3.38
C ALA A 312 9.14 14.18 3.67
N GLU A 313 9.44 15.45 3.46
CA GLU A 313 8.46 16.53 3.67
C GLU A 313 7.28 16.41 2.67
N GLY A 314 7.56 16.07 1.41
CA GLY A 314 6.52 15.81 0.42
C GLY A 314 5.61 14.65 0.82
N VAL A 315 6.18 13.57 1.34
CA VAL A 315 5.43 12.41 1.86
C VAL A 315 4.58 12.81 3.05
N ARG A 316 5.12 13.56 4.01
CA ARG A 316 4.38 14.07 5.16
C ARG A 316 3.16 14.90 4.72
N LEU A 317 3.38 15.89 3.86
CA LEU A 317 2.31 16.75 3.33
C LEU A 317 1.21 15.96 2.62
N GLN A 318 1.58 14.93 1.86
CA GLN A 318 0.61 14.07 1.18
C GLN A 318 -0.21 13.24 2.18
N MET A 319 0.43 12.68 3.22
CA MET A 319 -0.25 11.92 4.26
C MET A 319 -1.18 12.81 5.10
N ASP A 320 -0.73 14.02 5.46
CA ASP A 320 -1.56 15.02 6.16
C ASP A 320 -2.79 15.41 5.34
N GLN A 321 -2.64 15.55 4.02
CA GLN A 321 -3.75 15.82 3.12
C GLN A 321 -4.77 14.67 3.11
N HIS A 322 -4.32 13.40 3.05
CA HIS A 322 -5.21 12.25 3.15
C HIS A 322 -5.95 12.23 4.50
N ALA A 323 -5.23 12.44 5.59
CA ALA A 323 -5.81 12.49 6.94
C ALA A 323 -6.83 13.61 7.10
N ARG A 324 -6.54 14.80 6.59
CA ARG A 324 -7.45 15.97 6.64
C ARG A 324 -8.76 15.67 5.92
N VAL A 325 -8.69 15.14 4.69
CA VAL A 325 -9.88 14.79 3.90
C VAL A 325 -10.64 13.63 4.52
N PHE A 326 -9.93 12.65 5.11
CA PHE A 326 -10.54 11.53 5.81
C PHE A 326 -11.34 11.99 7.04
N ARG A 327 -10.77 12.86 7.89
CA ARG A 327 -11.50 13.47 9.02
C ARG A 327 -12.73 14.26 8.56
N GLN A 328 -12.62 15.01 7.47
CA GLN A 328 -13.78 15.69 6.87
C GLN A 328 -14.87 14.69 6.44
N ALA A 329 -14.48 13.58 5.79
CA ALA A 329 -15.41 12.53 5.37
C ALA A 329 -16.12 11.91 6.57
N MET A 330 -15.38 11.54 7.64
CA MET A 330 -15.95 11.03 8.89
C MET A 330 -16.96 11.99 9.50
N ARG A 331 -16.63 13.28 9.55
CA ARG A 331 -17.54 14.29 10.08
C ARG A 331 -18.83 14.40 9.27
N MET A 332 -18.75 14.32 7.95
CA MET A 332 -19.92 14.40 7.05
C MET A 332 -20.76 13.12 7.02
N THR A 333 -20.23 12.00 7.48
CA THR A 333 -20.93 10.70 7.59
C THR A 333 -21.37 10.37 9.03
N GLY A 334 -21.06 11.27 9.99
CA GLY A 334 -21.47 11.13 11.39
C GLY A 334 -20.61 10.12 12.18
N CYS A 335 -19.36 9.85 11.74
CA CYS A 335 -18.44 8.96 12.42
C CYS A 335 -17.52 9.73 13.36
N ALA A 336 -17.72 9.58 14.67
CA ALA A 336 -16.89 10.24 15.69
C ALA A 336 -15.56 9.49 15.92
N SER A 337 -15.53 8.18 15.63
CA SER A 337 -14.35 7.33 15.78
C SER A 337 -14.30 6.28 14.67
N LEU A 338 -13.21 5.52 14.59
CA LEU A 338 -13.10 4.39 13.64
C LEU A 338 -14.12 3.28 13.93
N ALA A 339 -14.59 3.15 15.18
CA ALA A 339 -15.62 2.18 15.55
C ALA A 339 -16.98 2.46 14.89
N ASP A 340 -17.22 3.71 14.49
CA ASP A 340 -18.46 4.11 13.81
C ASP A 340 -18.40 3.85 12.29
N VAL A 341 -17.22 3.52 11.76
CA VAL A 341 -17.00 3.28 10.33
C VAL A 341 -17.28 1.81 10.01
N GLY A 342 -18.29 1.58 9.20
CA GLY A 342 -18.67 0.24 8.76
C GLY A 342 -19.58 0.34 7.53
N PRO A 343 -20.26 -0.76 7.12
CA PRO A 343 -21.13 -0.75 5.94
C PRO A 343 -22.23 0.31 5.97
N GLY A 344 -22.65 0.75 7.16
CA GLY A 344 -23.68 1.79 7.33
C GLY A 344 -23.28 3.19 6.84
N VAL A 345 -22.00 3.44 6.55
CA VAL A 345 -21.56 4.70 5.94
C VAL A 345 -21.68 4.69 4.40
N LEU A 346 -21.93 3.52 3.81
CA LEU A 346 -22.03 3.30 2.37
C LEU A 346 -23.50 3.38 1.92
N ALA A 347 -23.72 4.00 0.73
CA ALA A 347 -25.02 4.16 0.10
C ALA A 347 -25.23 3.15 -1.04
#